data_a1beb9c23bc57950db0423fc2a4efc70
#
_entry.id   a1beb9c23bc57950db0423fc2a4efc70
#
_cell.length_a   1.000
_cell.length_b   1.000
_cell.length_c   1.000
_cell.angle_alpha   90.00
_cell.angle_beta   90.00
_cell.angle_gamma   90.00
#
_symmetry.space_group_name_H-M   'P 1'
#
loop_
_entity.id
_entity.type
_entity.pdbx_description
1 polymer ?
#
loop_
_entity_poly.entity_id
_entity_poly.type
_entity_poly.pdbx_seq_one_letter_code
_entity_poly.pdbx_strand_id
1 'polypeptide(L)' 'MTTIKDKLIEVLDFLEYAHSELDTATNELPDYSANESSRTYMSQTESYITDAKDILTDAVNVLVGDRY' A
#
# COMPACT_ATOMS: atom_id res chain seq x y z
N MET A 1 -25.10 5.54 1.39
CA MET A 1 -24.38 6.31 0.36
C MET A 1 -22.91 6.45 0.75
N THR A 2 -22.03 6.20 -0.18
CA THR A 2 -20.58 6.23 0.09
C THR A 2 -20.05 7.65 -0.04
N THR A 3 -19.38 8.13 0.99
CA THR A 3 -18.74 9.44 0.94
C THR A 3 -17.35 9.31 0.35
N ILE A 4 -16.74 10.45 0.03
CA ILE A 4 -15.37 10.46 -0.47
C ILE A 4 -14.42 9.89 0.59
N LYS A 5 -14.64 10.25 1.84
CA LYS A 5 -13.83 9.72 2.94
C LYS A 5 -13.93 8.19 3.01
N ASP A 6 -15.15 7.66 2.92
CA ASP A 6 -15.35 6.21 2.96
C ASP A 6 -14.65 5.53 1.80
N LYS A 7 -14.71 6.15 0.63
CA LYS A 7 -14.04 5.59 -0.54
C LYS A 7 -12.54 5.56 -0.34
N LEU A 8 -11.96 6.60 0.25
CA LEU A 8 -10.53 6.63 0.51
C LEU A 8 -10.12 5.58 1.54
N ILE A 9 -10.96 5.34 2.53
CA ILE A 9 -10.69 4.31 3.52
C ILE A 9 -10.69 2.94 2.87
N GLU A 10 -11.61 2.70 1.93
CA GLU A 10 -11.60 1.44 1.17
C GLU A 10 -10.30 1.27 0.40
N VAL A 11 -9.81 2.36 -0.21
CA VAL A 11 -8.55 2.29 -0.95
C VAL A 11 -7.39 1.98 0.00
N LEU A 12 -7.39 2.58 1.19
CA LEU A 12 -6.35 2.31 2.18
C LEU A 12 -6.35 0.83 2.56
N ASP A 13 -7.52 0.26 2.81
CA ASP A 13 -7.63 -1.16 3.14
C ASP A 13 -7.10 -2.02 2.00
N PHE A 14 -7.40 -1.62 0.78
CA PHE A 14 -6.94 -2.34 -0.40
C PHE A 14 -5.41 -2.29 -0.51
N LEU A 15 -4.84 -1.13 -0.23
CA LEU A 15 -3.38 -0.97 -0.26
C LEU A 15 -2.72 -1.82 0.83
N GLU A 16 -3.31 -1.91 2.00
CA GLU A 16 -2.79 -2.76 3.06
C GLU A 16 -2.83 -4.23 2.65
N TYR A 17 -3.92 -4.64 2.04
CA TYR A 17 -4.03 -6.01 1.55
C TYR A 17 -2.97 -6.29 0.48
N ALA A 18 -2.81 -5.37 -0.47
CA ALA A 18 -1.83 -5.52 -1.53
C ALA A 18 -0.41 -5.60 -0.96
N HIS A 19 -0.11 -4.77 0.04
CA HIS A 19 1.19 -4.77 0.68
C HIS A 19 1.45 -6.11 1.35
N SER A 20 0.46 -6.64 2.06
CA SER A 20 0.60 -7.91 2.75
C SER A 20 0.83 -9.06 1.76
N GLU A 21 0.07 -9.07 0.67
CA GLU A 21 0.22 -10.11 -0.35
C GLU A 21 1.60 -10.02 -1.02
N LEU A 22 2.05 -8.81 -1.28
CA LEU A 22 3.35 -8.60 -1.90
C LEU A 22 4.47 -9.03 -0.97
N ASP A 23 4.34 -8.74 0.31
CA ASP A 23 5.32 -9.15 1.31
C ASP A 23 5.41 -10.67 1.37
N THR A 24 4.27 -11.35 1.37
CA THR A 24 4.22 -12.80 1.36
C THR A 24 4.90 -13.35 0.12
N ALA A 25 4.60 -12.78 -1.04
CA ALA A 25 5.20 -13.24 -2.28
C ALA A 25 6.71 -13.03 -2.26
N THR A 26 7.17 -11.90 -1.74
CA THR A 26 8.60 -11.63 -1.65
C THR A 26 9.30 -12.64 -0.74
N ASN A 27 8.66 -12.96 0.39
CA ASN A 27 9.24 -13.90 1.32
C ASN A 27 9.27 -15.33 0.79
N GLU A 28 8.32 -15.66 -0.07
CA GLU A 28 8.25 -17.01 -0.65
C GLU A 28 9.05 -17.16 -1.92
N LEU A 29 9.56 -16.07 -2.47
CA LEU A 29 10.37 -16.12 -3.68
C LEU A 29 11.68 -16.83 -3.40
N PRO A 30 12.00 -17.91 -4.16
CA PRO A 30 13.26 -18.61 -3.94
C PRO A 30 14.46 -17.68 -4.13
N ASP A 31 15.48 -17.93 -3.33
CA ASP A 31 16.67 -17.08 -3.31
C ASP A 31 17.68 -17.51 -4.36
N TYR A 32 17.33 -17.34 -5.63
CA TYR A 32 18.21 -17.59 -6.76
C TYR A 32 18.66 -16.26 -7.35
N SER A 33 19.87 -16.22 -7.89
CA SER A 33 20.35 -15.00 -8.52
C SER A 33 19.47 -14.54 -9.67
N ALA A 34 18.78 -15.47 -10.34
CA ALA A 34 17.84 -15.11 -11.40
C ALA A 34 16.65 -14.33 -10.89
N ASN A 35 16.37 -14.40 -9.59
CA ASN A 35 15.24 -13.72 -8.98
C ASN A 35 15.61 -12.39 -8.33
N GLU A 36 16.87 -11.98 -8.38
CA GLU A 36 17.34 -10.77 -7.73
C GLU A 36 16.62 -9.53 -8.25
N SER A 37 16.52 -9.41 -9.56
CA SER A 37 15.85 -8.25 -10.15
C SER A 37 14.39 -8.18 -9.75
N SER A 38 13.70 -9.32 -9.77
CA SER A 38 12.31 -9.39 -9.35
C SER A 38 12.16 -8.98 -7.88
N ARG A 39 13.05 -9.47 -7.04
CA ARG A 39 13.03 -9.15 -5.61
C ARG A 39 13.22 -7.65 -5.40
N THR A 40 14.15 -7.05 -6.14
CA THR A 40 14.40 -5.62 -6.05
C THR A 40 13.16 -4.82 -6.44
N TYR A 41 12.52 -5.18 -7.55
CA TYR A 41 11.31 -4.48 -7.97
C TYR A 41 10.17 -4.68 -7.00
N MET A 42 10.04 -5.85 -6.43
CA MET A 42 9.00 -6.12 -5.43
C MET A 42 9.22 -5.26 -4.19
N SER A 43 10.47 -5.13 -3.74
CA SER A 43 10.80 -4.29 -2.60
C SER A 43 10.50 -2.82 -2.88
N GLN A 44 10.80 -2.36 -4.10
CA GLN A 44 10.47 -1.00 -4.50
C GLN A 44 8.97 -0.77 -4.49
N THR A 45 8.21 -1.74 -4.96
CA THR A 45 6.76 -1.65 -4.96
C THR A 45 6.23 -1.54 -3.53
N GLU A 46 6.80 -2.31 -2.61
CA GLU A 46 6.39 -2.24 -1.21
C GLU A 46 6.63 -0.84 -0.65
N SER A 47 7.77 -0.23 -0.99
CA SER A 47 8.06 1.13 -0.55
C SER A 47 7.06 2.13 -1.10
N TYR A 48 6.72 1.99 -2.37
CA TYR A 48 5.73 2.88 -2.99
C TYR A 48 4.36 2.72 -2.35
N ILE A 49 3.98 1.49 -2.02
CA ILE A 49 2.70 1.26 -1.36
C ILE A 49 2.69 1.92 0.02
N THR A 50 3.78 1.80 0.75
CA THR A 50 3.90 2.43 2.06
C THR A 50 3.77 3.94 1.96
N ASP A 51 4.47 4.53 1.00
CA ASP A 51 4.40 5.97 0.78
C ASP A 51 2.98 6.39 0.38
N ALA A 52 2.37 5.62 -0.50
CA ALA A 52 1.00 5.92 -0.94
C ALA A 52 0.02 5.86 0.22
N LYS A 53 0.18 4.87 1.10
CA LYS A 53 -0.67 4.76 2.29
C LYS A 53 -0.52 5.97 3.19
N ASP A 54 0.71 6.41 3.41
CA ASP A 54 0.98 7.54 4.28
C ASP A 54 0.36 8.83 3.72
N ILE A 55 0.55 9.05 2.43
CA ILE A 55 0.00 10.24 1.78
C ILE A 55 -1.53 10.21 1.80
N LEU A 56 -2.09 9.06 1.51
CA LEU A 56 -3.55 8.92 1.49
C LEU A 56 -4.14 9.05 2.90
N THR A 57 -3.42 8.57 3.91
CA THR A 57 -3.84 8.73 5.29
C THR A 57 -3.92 10.21 5.64
N ASP A 58 -2.95 11.00 5.18
CA ASP A 58 -2.98 12.44 5.38
C ASP A 58 -4.21 13.06 4.73
N ALA A 59 -4.55 12.60 3.53
CA ALA A 59 -5.74 13.11 2.84
C ALA A 59 -7.01 12.82 3.64
N VAL A 60 -7.10 11.61 4.19
CA VAL A 60 -8.26 11.24 5.00
C VAL A 60 -8.34 12.11 6.26
N ASN A 61 -7.19 12.32 6.90
CA ASN A 61 -7.14 13.12 8.12
C ASN A 61 -7.56 14.57 7.87
N VAL A 62 -7.16 15.14 6.73
CA VAL A 62 -7.56 16.49 6.38
C VAL A 62 -9.06 16.56 6.17
N LEU A 63 -9.64 15.58 5.50
CA LEU A 63 -11.08 15.54 5.29
C LEU A 63 -11.84 15.46 6.61
N VAL A 64 -11.34 14.67 7.55
CA VAL A 64 -11.95 14.56 8.87
C VAL A 64 -11.82 15.89 9.61
N GLY A 65 -10.64 16.49 9.56
CA GLY A 65 -10.39 17.75 10.24
C GLY A 65 -11.21 18.91 9.69
N ASP A 66 -11.42 18.92 8.40
CA ASP A 66 -12.17 19.99 7.74
C ASP A 66 -13.63 20.01 8.15
N ARG A 67 -14.12 18.90 8.61
CA ARG A 67 -15.53 18.81 8.95
C ARG A 67 -15.86 19.54 10.24
N TYR A 68 -14.88 19.73 11.06
CA TYR A 68 -15.08 20.27 12.38
C TYR A 68 -14.21 21.46 12.63
#